data_b80a4ab638b5ed2982d80846a54a5c99
#
_entry.id   b80a4ab638b5ed2982d80846a54a5c99
#
_cell.length_a   1.000
_cell.length_b   1.000
_cell.length_c   1.000
_cell.angle_alpha   90.00
_cell.angle_beta   90.00
_cell.angle_gamma   90.00
#
_symmetry.space_group_name_H-M   'P 1'
#
loop_
_entity.id
_entity.type
_entity.pdbx_description
1 polymer ?
#
loop_
_entity_poly.entity_id
_entity_poly.type
_entity_poly.pdbx_seq_one_letter_code
_entity_poly.pdbx_strand_id
1 'polypeptide(L)'
;MLPAMKLNGTAAIISGGASGLGAAVARRLAAAGVTPVVADLNEEHGKAVAAETGGVFVKTDVVDEDSVTAAVEAAVATGAPLRTVVSCAGIGWAARTVGRDGTPHDLASYRKVIDINLIGTFNLMRIGAAAIAQTEPADADNQRGVVINTASVAGLEGQTGQVAYSASKGGIIGMTVPAARDLAAIGVRVNTICPGIIDTPIYGFSPDSEAFKAKLAAPVVFPKRMGTAAEFAHLVQALIVNDYMNSEVIRFDGGIRFQPK
;
A
#
# COMPACT_ATOMS: atom_id res chain seq x y z
N MET A 1 26.20 15.67 0.56
CA MET A 1 25.03 14.97 0.01
C MET A 1 24.51 14.10 1.13
N LEU A 2 23.23 14.16 1.49
CA LEU A 2 22.69 13.28 2.53
C LEU A 2 22.83 11.83 2.05
N PRO A 3 23.22 10.88 2.91
CA PRO A 3 23.14 9.48 2.58
C PRO A 3 21.66 9.15 2.29
N ALA A 4 21.39 8.53 1.18
CA ALA A 4 20.03 8.16 0.77
C ALA A 4 20.08 6.81 0.09
N MET A 5 19.09 5.97 0.37
CA MET A 5 18.95 4.69 -0.33
C MET A 5 18.92 4.93 -1.83
N LYS A 6 19.84 4.32 -2.55
CA LYS A 6 19.88 4.38 -4.01
C LYS A 6 18.76 3.53 -4.58
N LEU A 7 17.91 4.14 -5.41
CA LEU A 7 16.81 3.43 -6.09
C LEU A 7 17.30 2.66 -7.30
N ASN A 8 18.12 3.30 -8.11
CA ASN A 8 18.58 2.72 -9.39
C ASN A 8 19.31 1.39 -9.18
N GLY A 9 18.90 0.38 -9.94
CA GLY A 9 19.47 -0.97 -9.88
C GLY A 9 18.95 -1.83 -8.71
N THR A 10 17.86 -1.43 -8.06
CA THR A 10 17.20 -2.22 -7.02
C THR A 10 15.88 -2.80 -7.52
N ALA A 11 15.31 -3.75 -6.77
CA ALA A 11 13.97 -4.28 -7.00
C ALA A 11 12.98 -3.80 -5.93
N ALA A 12 11.71 -3.70 -6.31
CA ALA A 12 10.58 -3.44 -5.43
C ALA A 12 9.43 -4.40 -5.71
N ILE A 13 8.80 -4.93 -4.67
CA ILE A 13 7.54 -5.68 -4.81
C ILE A 13 6.36 -4.79 -4.39
N ILE A 14 5.31 -4.73 -5.22
CA ILE A 14 4.14 -3.88 -5.03
C ILE A 14 2.88 -4.74 -5.14
N SER A 15 2.18 -4.97 -4.02
CA SER A 15 0.85 -5.61 -4.07
C SER A 15 -0.22 -4.61 -4.49
N GLY A 16 -1.29 -5.11 -5.15
CA GLY A 16 -2.28 -4.23 -5.77
C GLY A 16 -1.69 -3.41 -6.93
N GLY A 17 -0.63 -3.94 -7.54
CA GLY A 17 0.19 -3.24 -8.52
C GLY A 17 -0.45 -3.08 -9.90
N ALA A 18 -1.56 -3.76 -10.19
CA ALA A 18 -2.24 -3.70 -11.47
C ALA A 18 -3.05 -2.41 -11.70
N SER A 19 -3.37 -1.66 -10.65
CA SER A 19 -4.23 -0.48 -10.76
C SER A 19 -3.96 0.58 -9.69
N GLY A 20 -4.61 1.74 -9.81
CA GLY A 20 -4.68 2.77 -8.78
C GLY A 20 -3.33 3.16 -8.19
N LEU A 21 -3.25 3.11 -6.86
CA LEU A 21 -2.05 3.50 -6.10
C LEU A 21 -0.84 2.64 -6.44
N GLY A 22 -1.02 1.30 -6.47
CA GLY A 22 0.08 0.37 -6.73
C GLY A 22 0.67 0.53 -8.12
N ALA A 23 -0.16 0.68 -9.15
CA ALA A 23 0.31 0.92 -10.52
C ALA A 23 1.07 2.26 -10.64
N ALA A 24 0.60 3.31 -9.96
CA ALA A 24 1.32 4.58 -9.93
C ALA A 24 2.69 4.46 -9.23
N VAL A 25 2.77 3.68 -8.14
CA VAL A 25 4.04 3.38 -7.46
C VAL A 25 4.97 2.61 -8.38
N ALA A 26 4.50 1.56 -9.07
CA ALA A 26 5.30 0.78 -9.99
C ALA A 26 5.92 1.68 -11.09
N ARG A 27 5.11 2.53 -11.73
CA ARG A 27 5.58 3.50 -12.74
C ARG A 27 6.61 4.47 -12.17
N ARG A 28 6.33 5.03 -11.01
CA ARG A 28 7.23 6.00 -10.37
C ARG A 28 8.58 5.42 -10.03
N LEU A 29 8.59 4.21 -9.45
CA LEU A 29 9.83 3.53 -9.08
C LEU A 29 10.60 3.06 -10.31
N ALA A 30 9.92 2.56 -11.35
CA ALA A 30 10.56 2.21 -12.62
C ALA A 30 11.26 3.42 -13.27
N ALA A 31 10.62 4.58 -13.28
CA ALA A 31 11.22 5.83 -13.77
C ALA A 31 12.47 6.25 -12.97
N ALA A 32 12.64 5.74 -11.75
CA ALA A 32 13.83 5.96 -10.91
C ALA A 32 14.86 4.82 -11.01
N GLY A 33 14.68 3.87 -11.95
CA GLY A 33 15.60 2.76 -12.22
C GLY A 33 15.42 1.54 -11.30
N VAL A 34 14.27 1.45 -10.61
CA VAL A 34 13.88 0.27 -9.83
C VAL A 34 13.20 -0.74 -10.75
N THR A 35 13.47 -2.03 -10.60
CA THR A 35 12.73 -3.11 -11.25
C THR A 35 11.49 -3.45 -10.41
N PRO A 36 10.26 -3.10 -10.85
CA PRO A 36 9.06 -3.40 -10.08
C PRO A 36 8.59 -4.82 -10.33
N VAL A 37 8.19 -5.51 -9.26
CA VAL A 37 7.39 -6.73 -9.33
C VAL A 37 5.96 -6.37 -8.98
N VAL A 38 5.10 -6.47 -9.98
CA VAL A 38 3.66 -6.16 -9.92
C VAL A 38 2.93 -7.40 -9.43
N ALA A 39 2.55 -7.41 -8.16
CA ALA A 39 1.83 -8.50 -7.52
C ALA A 39 0.33 -8.15 -7.45
N ASP A 40 -0.52 -8.88 -8.17
CA ASP A 40 -1.96 -8.59 -8.25
C ASP A 40 -2.75 -9.83 -8.70
N LEU A 41 -4.05 -9.86 -8.37
CA LEU A 41 -4.97 -10.87 -8.88
C LEU A 41 -5.35 -10.62 -10.36
N ASN A 42 -5.36 -9.37 -10.79
CA ASN A 42 -5.75 -8.99 -12.15
C ASN A 42 -4.58 -9.18 -13.12
N GLU A 43 -4.62 -10.30 -13.82
CA GLU A 43 -3.56 -10.74 -14.73
C GLU A 43 -3.40 -9.82 -15.95
N GLU A 44 -4.51 -9.37 -16.53
CA GLU A 44 -4.50 -8.52 -17.73
C GLU A 44 -3.85 -7.16 -17.42
N HIS A 45 -4.39 -6.45 -16.45
CA HIS A 45 -3.87 -5.14 -16.05
C HIS A 45 -2.46 -5.24 -15.44
N GLY A 46 -2.19 -6.29 -14.66
CA GLY A 46 -0.87 -6.50 -14.07
C GLY A 46 0.22 -6.71 -15.11
N LYS A 47 -0.04 -7.52 -16.13
CA LYS A 47 0.88 -7.71 -17.27
C LYS A 47 1.09 -6.41 -18.06
N ALA A 48 0.03 -5.62 -18.25
CA ALA A 48 0.15 -4.33 -18.93
C ALA A 48 1.05 -3.37 -18.15
N VAL A 49 0.87 -3.23 -16.83
CA VAL A 49 1.74 -2.39 -15.98
C VAL A 49 3.18 -2.91 -15.96
N ALA A 50 3.39 -4.22 -15.85
CA ALA A 50 4.73 -4.80 -15.88
C ALA A 50 5.43 -4.53 -17.22
N ALA A 51 4.75 -4.70 -18.35
CA ALA A 51 5.31 -4.40 -19.69
C ALA A 51 5.66 -2.91 -19.84
N GLU A 52 4.78 -2.01 -19.37
CA GLU A 52 5.00 -0.55 -19.40
C GLU A 52 6.23 -0.14 -18.57
N THR A 53 6.45 -0.80 -17.44
CA THR A 53 7.49 -0.43 -16.47
C THR A 53 8.80 -1.21 -16.63
N GLY A 54 8.88 -2.15 -17.57
CA GLY A 54 10.02 -3.07 -17.69
C GLY A 54 10.15 -4.01 -16.48
N GLY A 55 9.07 -4.19 -15.73
CA GLY A 55 9.02 -5.03 -14.53
C GLY A 55 8.52 -6.45 -14.79
N VAL A 56 8.20 -7.15 -13.71
CA VAL A 56 7.68 -8.52 -13.73
C VAL A 56 6.27 -8.54 -13.14
N PHE A 57 5.36 -9.27 -13.78
CA PHE A 57 4.03 -9.54 -13.20
C PHE A 57 4.00 -10.92 -12.55
N VAL A 58 3.43 -10.99 -11.35
CA VAL A 58 3.13 -12.25 -10.66
C VAL A 58 1.68 -12.22 -10.19
N LYS A 59 0.87 -13.20 -10.62
CA LYS A 59 -0.49 -13.33 -10.12
C LYS A 59 -0.43 -13.69 -8.63
N THR A 60 -0.93 -12.81 -7.78
CA THR A 60 -0.73 -12.92 -6.34
C THR A 60 -2.03 -12.68 -5.58
N ASP A 61 -2.43 -13.66 -4.77
CA ASP A 61 -3.40 -13.48 -3.69
C ASP A 61 -2.62 -13.17 -2.41
N VAL A 62 -2.79 -11.99 -1.85
CA VAL A 62 -2.05 -11.57 -0.65
C VAL A 62 -2.43 -12.36 0.61
N VAL A 63 -3.58 -13.05 0.61
CA VAL A 63 -4.03 -13.89 1.72
C VAL A 63 -3.35 -15.26 1.69
N ASP A 64 -2.93 -15.70 0.52
CA ASP A 64 -2.25 -16.98 0.31
C ASP A 64 -0.74 -16.83 0.48
N GLU A 65 -0.17 -17.60 1.42
CA GLU A 65 1.27 -17.54 1.74
C GLU A 65 2.15 -18.00 0.59
N ASP A 66 1.78 -19.07 -0.09
CA ASP A 66 2.56 -19.62 -1.20
C ASP A 66 2.54 -18.65 -2.39
N SER A 67 1.40 -18.01 -2.64
CA SER A 67 1.25 -16.99 -3.67
C SER A 67 2.14 -15.77 -3.41
N VAL A 68 2.20 -15.28 -2.18
CA VAL A 68 3.08 -14.17 -1.79
C VAL A 68 4.54 -14.58 -1.84
N THR A 69 4.87 -15.80 -1.41
CA THR A 69 6.23 -16.34 -1.49
C THR A 69 6.72 -16.39 -2.93
N ALA A 70 5.92 -16.90 -3.86
CA ALA A 70 6.25 -16.92 -5.28
C ALA A 70 6.50 -15.51 -5.86
N ALA A 71 5.73 -14.51 -5.42
CA ALA A 71 5.93 -13.12 -5.85
C ALA A 71 7.25 -12.52 -5.30
N VAL A 72 7.61 -12.84 -4.07
CA VAL A 72 8.88 -12.40 -3.47
C VAL A 72 10.06 -13.13 -4.12
N GLU A 73 9.96 -14.43 -4.40
CA GLU A 73 10.97 -15.18 -5.14
C GLU A 73 11.18 -14.62 -6.54
N ALA A 74 10.13 -14.21 -7.24
CA ALA A 74 10.25 -13.54 -8.52
C ALA A 74 10.99 -12.20 -8.40
N ALA A 75 10.81 -11.46 -7.29
CA ALA A 75 11.56 -10.23 -7.04
C ALA A 75 13.07 -10.51 -6.83
N VAL A 76 13.41 -11.56 -6.09
CA VAL A 76 14.80 -12.01 -5.92
C VAL A 76 15.39 -12.48 -7.26
N ALA A 77 14.61 -13.20 -8.07
CA ALA A 77 15.04 -13.72 -9.38
C ALA A 77 15.32 -12.63 -10.43
N THR A 78 14.93 -11.38 -10.19
CA THR A 78 15.33 -10.26 -11.07
C THR A 78 16.84 -10.02 -11.08
N GLY A 79 17.58 -10.54 -10.11
CA GLY A 79 19.01 -10.30 -9.93
C GLY A 79 19.34 -8.93 -9.31
N ALA A 80 18.37 -8.03 -9.21
CA ALA A 80 18.52 -6.76 -8.48
C ALA A 80 18.19 -6.97 -6.98
N PRO A 81 18.93 -6.35 -6.04
CA PRO A 81 18.63 -6.51 -4.62
C PRO A 81 17.23 -5.97 -4.30
N LEU A 82 16.39 -6.80 -3.68
CA LEU A 82 15.09 -6.37 -3.20
C LEU A 82 15.30 -5.40 -2.03
N ARG A 83 14.85 -4.15 -2.20
CA ARG A 83 15.01 -3.07 -1.22
C ARG A 83 13.69 -2.51 -0.73
N THR A 84 12.61 -2.73 -1.46
CA THR A 84 11.35 -2.05 -1.20
C THR A 84 10.18 -3.02 -1.28
N VAL A 85 9.33 -2.96 -0.26
CA VAL A 85 8.03 -3.64 -0.22
C VAL A 85 6.95 -2.57 -0.10
N VAL A 86 5.96 -2.57 -1.01
CA VAL A 86 4.83 -1.63 -0.95
C VAL A 86 3.53 -2.41 -0.97
N SER A 87 2.74 -2.27 0.10
CA SER A 87 1.45 -2.93 0.24
C SER A 87 0.33 -1.98 -0.18
N CYS A 88 -0.23 -2.17 -1.40
CA CYS A 88 -1.38 -1.40 -1.90
C CYS A 88 -2.62 -2.27 -2.14
N ALA A 89 -2.50 -3.60 -2.06
CA ALA A 89 -3.66 -4.48 -2.18
C ALA A 89 -4.67 -4.23 -1.07
N GLY A 90 -5.95 -4.18 -1.43
CA GLY A 90 -7.02 -3.98 -0.47
C GLY A 90 -8.36 -3.74 -1.14
N ILE A 91 -9.42 -3.95 -0.39
CA ILE A 91 -10.81 -3.72 -0.81
C ILE A 91 -11.49 -2.69 0.08
N GLY A 92 -12.34 -1.86 -0.51
CA GLY A 92 -13.30 -1.04 0.21
C GLY A 92 -14.51 -1.88 0.62
N TRP A 93 -15.07 -1.59 1.79
CA TRP A 93 -16.31 -2.24 2.24
C TRP A 93 -17.10 -1.29 3.12
N ALA A 94 -18.42 -1.27 2.93
CA ALA A 94 -19.32 -0.48 3.76
C ALA A 94 -20.59 -1.28 4.09
N ALA A 95 -20.75 -1.63 5.35
CA ALA A 95 -21.95 -2.21 5.91
C ALA A 95 -22.09 -1.83 7.39
N ARG A 96 -23.29 -1.52 7.85
CA ARG A 96 -23.54 -1.17 9.25
C ARG A 96 -23.36 -2.38 10.16
N THR A 97 -22.95 -2.15 11.41
CA THR A 97 -22.90 -3.20 12.46
C THR A 97 -24.26 -3.85 12.65
N VAL A 98 -25.33 -3.04 12.60
CA VAL A 98 -26.72 -3.51 12.52
C VAL A 98 -27.41 -2.78 11.37
N GLY A 99 -28.01 -3.50 10.46
CA GLY A 99 -28.81 -2.98 9.34
C GLY A 99 -30.05 -2.21 9.80
N ARG A 100 -30.69 -1.48 8.90
CA ARG A 100 -31.94 -0.77 9.22
C ARG A 100 -33.11 -1.71 9.53
N ASP A 101 -33.03 -2.92 9.03
CA ASP A 101 -33.97 -4.03 9.24
C ASP A 101 -33.67 -4.85 10.50
N GLY A 102 -32.67 -4.44 11.30
CA GLY A 102 -32.23 -5.14 12.50
C GLY A 102 -31.27 -6.30 12.27
N THR A 103 -30.91 -6.62 11.01
CA THR A 103 -29.95 -7.69 10.72
C THR A 103 -28.52 -7.33 11.18
N PRO A 104 -27.78 -8.26 11.83
CA PRO A 104 -26.39 -8.03 12.17
C PRO A 104 -25.50 -8.01 10.90
N HIS A 105 -24.36 -7.30 10.99
CA HIS A 105 -23.33 -7.33 9.94
C HIS A 105 -22.92 -8.77 9.61
N ASP A 106 -22.83 -9.09 8.33
CA ASP A 106 -22.34 -10.40 7.89
C ASP A 106 -20.88 -10.62 8.31
N LEU A 107 -20.63 -11.64 9.13
CA LEU A 107 -19.31 -11.94 9.67
C LEU A 107 -18.34 -12.43 8.58
N ALA A 108 -18.84 -13.09 7.52
CA ALA A 108 -17.99 -13.56 6.42
C ALA A 108 -17.41 -12.37 5.64
N SER A 109 -18.22 -11.35 5.36
CA SER A 109 -17.76 -10.10 4.75
C SER A 109 -16.76 -9.35 5.64
N TYR A 110 -17.01 -9.31 6.95
CA TYR A 110 -16.07 -8.70 7.90
C TYR A 110 -14.70 -9.41 7.83
N ARG A 111 -14.70 -10.76 7.94
CA ARG A 111 -13.48 -11.58 7.85
C ARG A 111 -12.74 -11.33 6.55
N LYS A 112 -13.44 -11.36 5.41
CA LYS A 112 -12.85 -11.11 4.10
C LYS A 112 -12.10 -9.78 4.02
N VAL A 113 -12.65 -8.72 4.60
CA VAL A 113 -11.98 -7.39 4.65
C VAL A 113 -10.72 -7.45 5.51
N ILE A 114 -10.79 -8.09 6.68
CA ILE A 114 -9.64 -8.28 7.57
C ILE A 114 -8.56 -9.11 6.87
N ASP A 115 -8.93 -10.23 6.27
CA ASP A 115 -7.99 -11.13 5.61
C ASP A 115 -7.23 -10.41 4.50
N ILE A 116 -7.94 -9.76 3.58
CA ILE A 116 -7.30 -9.09 2.45
C ILE A 116 -6.48 -7.87 2.91
N ASN A 117 -7.11 -6.97 3.68
CA ASN A 117 -6.49 -5.67 3.94
C ASN A 117 -5.40 -5.74 5.03
N LEU A 118 -5.63 -6.51 6.09
CA LEU A 118 -4.72 -6.57 7.25
C LEU A 118 -3.77 -7.77 7.17
N ILE A 119 -4.33 -8.99 7.08
CA ILE A 119 -3.52 -10.20 7.03
C ILE A 119 -2.67 -10.21 5.75
N GLY A 120 -3.24 -9.86 4.60
CA GLY A 120 -2.50 -9.76 3.33
C GLY A 120 -1.37 -8.73 3.36
N THR A 121 -1.58 -7.57 4.01
CA THR A 121 -0.51 -6.58 4.22
C THR A 121 0.61 -7.13 5.10
N PHE A 122 0.26 -7.80 6.21
CA PHE A 122 1.25 -8.43 7.09
C PHE A 122 1.99 -9.56 6.39
N ASN A 123 1.28 -10.38 5.59
CA ASN A 123 1.86 -11.49 4.85
C ASN A 123 2.94 -11.01 3.86
N LEU A 124 2.65 -9.99 3.05
CA LEU A 124 3.64 -9.41 2.14
C LEU A 124 4.81 -8.75 2.90
N MET A 125 4.52 -8.03 3.98
CA MET A 125 5.55 -7.38 4.81
C MET A 125 6.52 -8.40 5.39
N ARG A 126 6.03 -9.48 6.04
CA ARG A 126 6.89 -10.48 6.71
C ARG A 126 7.78 -11.24 5.73
N ILE A 127 7.21 -11.70 4.60
CA ILE A 127 7.94 -12.50 3.61
C ILE A 127 8.93 -11.59 2.83
N GLY A 128 8.49 -10.40 2.43
CA GLY A 128 9.34 -9.44 1.75
C GLY A 128 10.49 -8.93 2.64
N ALA A 129 10.25 -8.65 3.92
CA ALA A 129 11.29 -8.26 4.87
C ALA A 129 12.30 -9.39 5.11
N ALA A 130 11.85 -10.66 5.17
CA ALA A 130 12.74 -11.81 5.28
C ALA A 130 13.67 -11.94 4.05
N ALA A 131 13.16 -11.68 2.85
CA ALA A 131 14.00 -11.66 1.65
C ALA A 131 14.97 -10.47 1.64
N ILE A 132 14.54 -9.28 2.05
CA ILE A 132 15.42 -8.11 2.20
C ILE A 132 16.56 -8.40 3.18
N ALA A 133 16.29 -9.11 4.27
CA ALA A 133 17.30 -9.48 5.28
C ALA A 133 18.47 -10.30 4.71
N GLN A 134 18.26 -11.01 3.61
CA GLN A 134 19.29 -11.81 2.92
C GLN A 134 20.17 -10.97 1.98
N THR A 135 19.85 -9.70 1.79
CA THR A 135 20.65 -8.82 0.92
C THR A 135 21.81 -8.19 1.70
N GLU A 136 22.90 -7.84 0.99
CA GLU A 136 23.96 -7.05 1.58
C GLU A 136 23.45 -5.66 2.01
N PRO A 137 23.99 -5.06 3.09
CA PRO A 137 23.69 -3.69 3.46
C PRO A 137 23.91 -2.70 2.31
N ALA A 138 23.04 -1.70 2.20
CA ALA A 138 23.13 -0.68 1.16
C ALA A 138 24.08 0.48 1.54
N ASP A 139 24.37 0.65 2.83
CA ASP A 139 25.15 1.76 3.38
C ASP A 139 25.87 1.40 4.70
N ALA A 140 26.58 2.39 5.27
CA ALA A 140 27.32 2.24 6.51
C ALA A 140 26.44 2.09 7.77
N ASP A 141 25.18 2.46 7.69
CA ASP A 141 24.20 2.30 8.77
C ASP A 141 23.57 0.89 8.78
N ASN A 142 24.05 0.00 7.92
CA ASN A 142 23.54 -1.35 7.70
C ASN A 142 22.09 -1.40 7.18
N GLN A 143 21.62 -0.34 6.53
CA GLN A 143 20.30 -0.31 5.94
C GLN A 143 20.18 -1.35 4.81
N ARG A 144 19.14 -2.14 4.82
CA ARG A 144 18.82 -3.12 3.77
C ARG A 144 17.59 -2.78 2.95
N GLY A 145 16.61 -2.12 3.55
CA GLY A 145 15.40 -1.81 2.81
C GLY A 145 14.33 -1.07 3.60
N VAL A 146 13.16 -0.98 2.99
CA VAL A 146 12.01 -0.29 3.57
C VAL A 146 10.70 -0.97 3.17
N VAL A 147 9.77 -1.04 4.11
CA VAL A 147 8.38 -1.44 3.91
C VAL A 147 7.50 -0.20 3.99
N ILE A 148 6.63 -0.01 3.00
CA ILE A 148 5.63 1.05 2.98
C ILE A 148 4.24 0.40 2.93
N ASN A 149 3.48 0.54 3.99
CA ASN A 149 2.12 0.02 4.08
C ASN A 149 1.08 1.10 3.74
N THR A 150 -0.03 0.69 3.12
CA THR A 150 -1.15 1.58 2.81
C THR A 150 -2.31 1.31 3.75
N ALA A 151 -2.49 2.20 4.74
CA ALA A 151 -3.67 2.22 5.60
C ALA A 151 -4.79 3.07 4.95
N SER A 152 -5.42 3.93 5.72
CA SER A 152 -6.41 4.92 5.31
C SER A 152 -6.67 5.88 6.47
N VAL A 153 -7.12 7.09 6.18
CA VAL A 153 -7.70 7.98 7.22
C VAL A 153 -8.91 7.34 7.91
N ALA A 154 -9.59 6.38 7.25
CA ALA A 154 -10.66 5.59 7.88
C ALA A 154 -10.18 4.70 9.04
N GLY A 155 -8.90 4.39 9.13
CA GLY A 155 -8.29 3.73 10.29
C GLY A 155 -8.14 4.65 11.51
N LEU A 156 -8.20 5.96 11.30
CA LEU A 156 -8.13 6.99 12.34
C LEU A 156 -9.52 7.53 12.71
N GLU A 157 -10.37 7.75 11.71
CA GLU A 157 -11.69 8.39 11.85
C GLU A 157 -12.68 7.82 10.84
N GLY A 158 -13.11 6.56 11.05
CA GLY A 158 -14.03 5.87 10.16
C GLY A 158 -15.44 6.46 10.18
N GLN A 159 -16.14 6.30 9.06
CA GLN A 159 -17.53 6.72 8.88
C GLN A 159 -18.53 5.60 9.19
N THR A 160 -19.79 5.96 9.32
CA THR A 160 -20.89 4.98 9.45
C THR A 160 -20.83 3.91 8.35
N GLY A 161 -20.81 2.66 8.76
CA GLY A 161 -20.72 1.49 7.86
C GLY A 161 -19.29 1.02 7.59
N GLN A 162 -18.26 1.70 8.06
CA GLN A 162 -16.87 1.31 7.77
C GLN A 162 -16.22 0.44 8.86
N VAL A 163 -17.00 -0.22 9.75
CA VAL A 163 -16.43 -0.95 10.89
C VAL A 163 -15.38 -1.98 10.49
N ALA A 164 -15.62 -2.79 9.46
CA ALA A 164 -14.64 -3.78 8.98
C ALA A 164 -13.43 -3.11 8.32
N TYR A 165 -13.68 -2.13 7.44
CA TYR A 165 -12.63 -1.40 6.76
C TYR A 165 -11.74 -0.60 7.74
N SER A 166 -12.36 0.13 8.66
CA SER A 166 -11.65 0.88 9.70
C SER A 166 -10.86 -0.01 10.64
N ALA A 167 -11.39 -1.18 11.02
CA ALA A 167 -10.66 -2.16 11.82
C ALA A 167 -9.42 -2.68 11.07
N SER A 168 -9.56 -3.02 9.78
CA SER A 168 -8.43 -3.47 8.98
C SER A 168 -7.34 -2.40 8.85
N LYS A 169 -7.73 -1.15 8.56
CA LYS A 169 -6.79 -0.04 8.38
C LYS A 169 -6.21 0.48 9.71
N GLY A 170 -6.98 0.41 10.80
CA GLY A 170 -6.49 0.63 12.16
C GLY A 170 -5.47 -0.41 12.59
N GLY A 171 -5.68 -1.68 12.22
CA GLY A 171 -4.70 -2.76 12.44
C GLY A 171 -3.37 -2.49 11.74
N ILE A 172 -3.39 -2.01 10.47
CA ILE A 172 -2.16 -1.63 9.75
C ILE A 172 -1.43 -0.49 10.47
N ILE A 173 -2.16 0.51 10.95
CA ILE A 173 -1.59 1.60 11.75
C ILE A 173 -0.94 1.05 13.03
N GLY A 174 -1.67 0.19 13.76
CA GLY A 174 -1.20 -0.39 15.01
C GLY A 174 0.05 -1.26 14.88
N MET A 175 0.22 -1.99 13.77
CA MET A 175 1.41 -2.81 13.56
C MET A 175 2.65 -2.03 13.09
N THR A 176 2.55 -0.75 12.72
CA THR A 176 3.67 0.02 12.15
C THR A 176 4.84 0.14 13.12
N VAL A 177 4.59 0.59 14.35
CA VAL A 177 5.64 0.77 15.38
C VAL A 177 6.30 -0.55 15.79
N PRO A 178 5.55 -1.60 16.18
CA PRO A 178 6.17 -2.87 16.57
C PRO A 178 6.94 -3.50 15.41
N ALA A 179 6.41 -3.47 14.18
CA ALA A 179 7.12 -4.01 13.02
C ALA A 179 8.43 -3.24 12.73
N ALA A 180 8.42 -1.91 12.84
CA ALA A 180 9.64 -1.11 12.67
C ALA A 180 10.70 -1.45 13.73
N ARG A 181 10.28 -1.74 14.97
CA ARG A 181 11.18 -2.15 16.05
C ARG A 181 11.78 -3.53 15.80
N ASP A 182 10.95 -4.49 15.41
CA ASP A 182 11.37 -5.87 15.11
C ASP A 182 12.35 -5.89 13.93
N LEU A 183 12.04 -5.14 12.86
CA LEU A 183 12.82 -5.16 11.63
C LEU A 183 14.06 -4.25 11.67
N ALA A 184 14.20 -3.38 12.67
CA ALA A 184 15.40 -2.56 12.86
C ALA A 184 16.67 -3.42 13.02
N ALA A 185 16.57 -4.59 13.67
CA ALA A 185 17.69 -5.51 13.85
C ALA A 185 18.26 -6.04 12.53
N ILE A 186 17.48 -6.02 11.45
CA ILE A 186 17.90 -6.44 10.11
C ILE A 186 18.04 -5.27 9.13
N GLY A 187 18.03 -4.03 9.62
CA GLY A 187 18.22 -2.84 8.79
C GLY A 187 17.05 -2.51 7.87
N VAL A 188 15.81 -2.85 8.24
CA VAL A 188 14.59 -2.57 7.46
C VAL A 188 13.71 -1.57 8.19
N ARG A 189 13.38 -0.46 7.51
CA ARG A 189 12.44 0.57 8.00
C ARG A 189 11.00 0.19 7.66
N VAL A 190 10.04 0.64 8.47
CA VAL A 190 8.62 0.46 8.21
C VAL A 190 7.89 1.78 8.38
N ASN A 191 7.16 2.21 7.35
CA ASN A 191 6.29 3.37 7.42
C ASN A 191 4.90 3.04 6.85
N THR A 192 3.90 3.77 7.30
CA THR A 192 2.51 3.61 6.86
C THR A 192 1.97 4.93 6.36
N ILE A 193 1.38 4.94 5.18
CA ILE A 193 0.64 6.08 4.64
C ILE A 193 -0.85 5.85 4.89
N CYS A 194 -1.54 6.90 5.35
CA CYS A 194 -2.99 6.95 5.51
C CYS A 194 -3.57 7.90 4.45
N PRO A 195 -3.89 7.41 3.23
CA PRO A 195 -4.53 8.24 2.24
C PRO A 195 -5.92 8.69 2.68
N GLY A 196 -6.30 9.90 2.27
CA GLY A 196 -7.67 10.37 2.26
C GLY A 196 -8.39 9.89 0.99
N ILE A 197 -9.04 10.81 0.30
CA ILE A 197 -9.79 10.52 -0.93
C ILE A 197 -8.87 10.71 -2.13
N ILE A 198 -8.47 9.60 -2.74
CA ILE A 198 -7.59 9.58 -3.91
C ILE A 198 -8.35 9.06 -5.12
N ASP A 199 -8.23 9.74 -6.26
CA ASP A 199 -8.87 9.32 -7.52
C ASP A 199 -8.25 8.01 -8.01
N THR A 200 -8.98 6.92 -7.77
CA THR A 200 -8.57 5.55 -8.09
C THR A 200 -9.79 4.70 -8.44
N PRO A 201 -9.61 3.57 -9.13
CA PRO A 201 -10.69 2.66 -9.49
C PRO A 201 -11.51 2.10 -8.31
N ILE A 202 -11.06 2.24 -7.08
CA ILE A 202 -11.76 1.75 -5.87
C ILE A 202 -13.17 2.34 -5.71
N TYR A 203 -13.41 3.53 -6.27
CA TYR A 203 -14.71 4.21 -6.24
C TYR A 203 -15.64 3.80 -7.37
N GLY A 204 -15.17 2.95 -8.31
CA GLY A 204 -15.91 2.56 -9.51
C GLY A 204 -15.95 3.67 -10.57
N PHE A 205 -16.34 3.28 -11.80
CA PHE A 205 -16.60 4.20 -12.90
C PHE A 205 -18.09 4.33 -13.08
N SER A 206 -18.67 5.50 -12.73
CA SER A 206 -20.05 5.87 -13.02
C SER A 206 -20.08 6.86 -14.18
N PRO A 207 -21.16 6.88 -15.01
CA PRO A 207 -21.39 7.95 -15.99
C PRO A 207 -21.38 9.36 -15.40
N ASP A 208 -21.76 9.50 -14.11
CA ASP A 208 -21.74 10.76 -13.34
C ASP A 208 -20.47 10.95 -12.54
N SER A 209 -19.35 10.39 -12.98
CA SER A 209 -18.10 10.32 -12.20
C SER A 209 -17.61 11.69 -11.73
N GLU A 210 -17.74 12.74 -12.51
CA GLU A 210 -17.23 14.09 -12.13
C GLU A 210 -18.05 14.71 -10.99
N ALA A 211 -19.39 14.62 -11.05
CA ALA A 211 -20.24 15.11 -9.96
C ALA A 211 -20.03 14.30 -8.67
N PHE A 212 -19.83 12.98 -8.80
CA PHE A 212 -19.52 12.11 -7.68
C PHE A 212 -18.13 12.42 -7.08
N LYS A 213 -17.10 12.60 -7.90
CA LYS A 213 -15.76 13.02 -7.47
C LYS A 213 -15.79 14.37 -6.76
N ALA A 214 -16.50 15.35 -7.29
CA ALA A 214 -16.68 16.64 -6.66
C ALA A 214 -17.33 16.53 -5.27
N LYS A 215 -18.36 15.68 -5.14
CA LYS A 215 -19.00 15.40 -3.85
C LYS A 215 -18.03 14.75 -2.85
N LEU A 216 -17.24 13.78 -3.29
CA LEU A 216 -16.22 13.16 -2.45
C LEU A 216 -15.14 14.17 -2.03
N ALA A 217 -14.73 15.06 -2.92
CA ALA A 217 -13.72 16.08 -2.66
C ALA A 217 -14.21 17.24 -1.78
N ALA A 218 -15.51 17.43 -1.64
CA ALA A 218 -16.09 18.57 -0.90
C ALA A 218 -15.52 18.79 0.51
N PRO A 219 -15.27 17.74 1.34
CA PRO A 219 -14.68 17.91 2.66
C PRO A 219 -13.15 18.11 2.66
N VAL A 220 -12.45 17.98 1.53
CA VAL A 220 -11.00 18.25 1.44
C VAL A 220 -10.74 19.71 1.71
N VAL A 221 -9.77 20.02 2.58
CA VAL A 221 -9.48 21.41 2.96
C VAL A 221 -8.75 22.13 1.84
N PHE A 222 -7.60 21.60 1.40
CA PHE A 222 -6.80 22.14 0.31
C PHE A 222 -5.79 21.10 -0.19
N PRO A 223 -5.58 20.99 -1.52
CA PRO A 223 -6.37 21.63 -2.60
C PRO A 223 -7.78 21.05 -2.71
N LYS A 224 -8.76 21.83 -3.19
CA LYS A 224 -10.19 21.44 -3.28
C LYS A 224 -10.44 20.44 -4.41
N ARG A 225 -9.83 19.26 -4.29
CA ARG A 225 -9.96 18.13 -5.22
C ARG A 225 -9.58 16.83 -4.53
N MET A 226 -9.87 15.72 -5.15
CA MET A 226 -9.26 14.44 -4.77
C MET A 226 -7.75 14.49 -4.97
N GLY A 227 -7.00 13.76 -4.13
CA GLY A 227 -5.60 13.48 -4.40
C GLY A 227 -5.44 12.58 -5.64
N THR A 228 -4.25 12.52 -6.20
CA THR A 228 -3.93 11.65 -7.32
C THR A 228 -3.06 10.49 -6.90
N ALA A 229 -3.14 9.36 -7.63
CA ALA A 229 -2.26 8.22 -7.40
C ALA A 229 -0.77 8.59 -7.63
N ALA A 230 -0.48 9.55 -8.52
CA ALA A 230 0.87 10.05 -8.76
C ALA A 230 1.44 10.81 -7.55
N GLU A 231 0.62 11.60 -6.85
CA GLU A 231 1.01 12.30 -5.62
C GLU A 231 1.31 11.29 -4.49
N PHE A 232 0.50 10.22 -4.39
CA PHE A 232 0.78 9.11 -3.46
C PHE A 232 2.12 8.44 -3.78
N ALA A 233 2.36 8.08 -5.04
CA ALA A 233 3.61 7.45 -5.47
C ALA A 233 4.83 8.35 -5.23
N HIS A 234 4.67 9.68 -5.33
CA HIS A 234 5.70 10.64 -4.97
C HIS A 234 6.05 10.56 -3.47
N LEU A 235 5.05 10.49 -2.60
CA LEU A 235 5.29 10.33 -1.16
C LEU A 235 5.96 8.99 -0.85
N VAL A 236 5.54 7.88 -1.50
CA VAL A 236 6.21 6.57 -1.37
C VAL A 236 7.69 6.69 -1.70
N GLN A 237 8.05 7.30 -2.84
CA GLN A 237 9.44 7.49 -3.21
C GLN A 237 10.20 8.36 -2.20
N ALA A 238 9.59 9.43 -1.70
CA ALA A 238 10.19 10.29 -0.68
C ALA A 238 10.52 9.53 0.61
N LEU A 239 9.63 8.62 1.05
CA LEU A 239 9.85 7.77 2.22
C LEU A 239 10.94 6.72 1.99
N ILE A 240 11.09 6.24 0.76
CA ILE A 240 12.15 5.28 0.43
C ILE A 240 13.52 5.97 0.53
N VAL A 241 13.69 7.15 -0.05
CA VAL A 241 14.98 7.85 -0.12
C VAL A 241 15.33 8.67 1.12
N ASN A 242 14.43 8.83 2.06
CA ASN A 242 14.68 9.51 3.33
C ASN A 242 14.95 8.49 4.42
N ASP A 243 16.23 8.21 4.64
CA ASP A 243 16.68 7.14 5.52
C ASP A 243 16.34 7.36 7.00
N TYR A 244 16.05 8.60 7.40
CA TYR A 244 15.64 8.90 8.78
C TYR A 244 14.15 8.74 9.06
N MET A 245 13.35 8.48 8.00
CA MET A 245 11.92 8.21 8.14
C MET A 245 11.68 6.72 8.46
N ASN A 246 11.33 6.44 9.71
CA ASN A 246 11.03 5.10 10.18
C ASN A 246 9.92 5.14 11.24
N SER A 247 9.07 4.11 11.28
CA SER A 247 8.02 3.95 12.29
C SER A 247 6.88 4.99 12.21
N GLU A 248 6.75 5.71 11.08
CA GLU A 248 5.79 6.80 10.95
C GLU A 248 4.46 6.36 10.33
N VAL A 249 3.39 7.00 10.80
CA VAL A 249 2.03 6.91 10.25
C VAL A 249 1.65 8.28 9.69
N ILE A 250 1.67 8.41 8.37
CA ILE A 250 1.58 9.69 7.68
C ILE A 250 0.20 9.87 7.06
N ARG A 251 -0.55 10.90 7.49
CA ARG A 251 -1.78 11.31 6.81
C ARG A 251 -1.45 11.97 5.47
N PHE A 252 -2.08 11.48 4.41
CA PHE A 252 -1.94 12.00 3.05
C PHE A 252 -3.34 12.27 2.49
N ASP A 253 -3.96 13.39 2.88
CA ASP A 253 -5.40 13.54 2.80
C ASP A 253 -5.93 14.96 2.46
N GLY A 254 -5.05 15.92 2.12
CA GLY A 254 -5.47 17.29 1.82
C GLY A 254 -6.17 17.99 2.99
N GLY A 255 -5.93 17.55 4.22
CA GLY A 255 -6.51 18.10 5.44
C GLY A 255 -7.92 17.62 5.75
N ILE A 256 -8.45 16.61 5.04
CA ILE A 256 -9.81 16.09 5.30
C ILE A 256 -9.96 15.58 6.73
N ARG A 257 -11.13 15.80 7.30
CA ARG A 257 -11.62 15.13 8.51
C ARG A 257 -12.99 14.57 8.20
N PHE A 258 -13.11 13.25 8.33
CA PHE A 258 -14.36 12.60 8.01
C PHE A 258 -15.46 12.98 8.98
N GLN A 259 -16.61 13.36 8.42
CA GLN A 259 -17.82 13.50 9.19
C GLN A 259 -18.42 12.09 9.42
N PRO A 260 -19.26 11.90 10.47
CA PRO A 260 -19.86 10.59 10.78
C PRO A 260 -20.69 9.99 9.64
N LYS A 261 -21.14 10.85 8.70
CA LYS A 261 -21.95 10.47 7.53
C LYS A 261 -21.45 11.20 6.29
#